data_3efd1e54b6234dbeaaacf5795d7a2568
#
_entry.id   3efd1e54b6234dbeaaacf5795d7a2568
#
_cell.length_a   1.000
_cell.length_b   1.000
_cell.length_c   1.000
_cell.angle_alpha   90.00
_cell.angle_beta   90.00
_cell.angle_gamma   90.00
#
_symmetry.space_group_name_H-M   'P 1'
#
loop_
_entity.id
_entity.type
_entity.pdbx_description
1 polymer ?
#
loop_
_entity_poly.entity_id
_entity_poly.type
_entity_poly.pdbx_seq_one_letter_code
_entity_poly.pdbx_strand_id
1 'polypeptide(L)'
;MPVWSDLPRPDPEPCRAGDEGLFEVTVRDGRARLGKLHTKHGILTTPALLPVINPNIRTIEPREMWDRYGIGALITNSYIIRKHPELSDKAVKDGVHALLDYPGVVMTDSGTFQAYVYGDIDVGVDE
;
A
#
# COMPACT_ATOMS: atom_id res chain seq x y z
N MET A 1 -10.85 -20.16 19.94
CA MET A 1 -10.49 -19.04 19.06
C MET A 1 -8.98 -18.95 18.93
N PRO A 2 -8.42 -18.91 17.73
CA PRO A 2 -7.00 -18.65 17.59
C PRO A 2 -6.67 -17.27 18.17
N VAL A 3 -5.56 -17.17 18.89
CA VAL A 3 -5.03 -15.88 19.34
C VAL A 3 -4.49 -15.15 18.11
N TRP A 4 -4.63 -13.85 18.05
CA TRP A 4 -4.15 -13.06 16.90
C TRP A 4 -2.66 -13.30 16.59
N SER A 5 -1.87 -13.61 17.61
CA SER A 5 -0.46 -14.01 17.46
C SER A 5 -0.24 -15.30 16.67
N ASP A 6 -1.27 -16.13 16.55
CA ASP A 6 -1.20 -17.43 15.89
C ASP A 6 -1.62 -17.37 14.42
N LEU A 7 -2.07 -16.21 13.95
CA LEU A 7 -2.36 -16.00 12.52
C LEU A 7 -1.07 -16.03 11.71
N PRO A 8 -1.10 -16.70 10.54
CA PRO A 8 0.07 -16.70 9.69
C PRO A 8 0.41 -15.26 9.27
N ARG A 9 1.69 -14.92 9.40
CA ARG A 9 2.20 -13.65 8.88
C ARG A 9 2.16 -13.66 7.37
N PRO A 10 1.99 -12.49 6.75
CA PRO A 10 2.14 -12.41 5.32
C PRO A 10 3.57 -12.84 4.92
N ASP A 11 3.63 -13.77 4.03
CA ASP A 11 4.88 -14.17 3.39
C ASP A 11 4.64 -14.12 1.88
N PRO A 12 4.71 -12.92 1.30
CA PRO A 12 4.40 -12.75 -0.10
C PRO A 12 5.43 -13.48 -0.95
N GLU A 13 4.92 -14.21 -1.93
CA GLU A 13 5.75 -14.81 -2.96
C GLU A 13 6.62 -13.73 -3.62
N PRO A 14 7.95 -13.92 -3.76
CA PRO A 14 8.81 -12.92 -4.34
C PRO A 14 8.54 -12.73 -5.84
N CYS A 15 8.54 -11.49 -6.28
CA CYS A 15 8.43 -11.15 -7.69
C CYS A 15 9.76 -11.43 -8.42
N ARG A 16 9.69 -11.99 -9.61
CA ARG A 16 10.85 -12.10 -10.49
C ARG A 16 11.24 -10.73 -11.05
N ALA A 17 12.52 -10.48 -11.17
CA ALA A 17 13.02 -9.29 -11.85
C ALA A 17 12.49 -9.23 -13.29
N GLY A 18 11.88 -8.11 -13.65
CA GLY A 18 11.26 -7.89 -14.96
C GLY A 18 9.75 -8.14 -14.99
N ASP A 19 9.18 -8.79 -13.99
CA ASP A 19 7.74 -9.05 -13.92
C ASP A 19 6.96 -7.97 -13.15
N GLU A 20 7.63 -6.96 -12.62
CA GLU A 20 6.99 -5.87 -11.87
C GLU A 20 5.93 -5.16 -12.74
N GLY A 21 4.72 -5.08 -12.21
CA GLY A 21 3.56 -4.51 -12.91
C GLY A 21 2.73 -5.53 -13.69
N LEU A 22 3.18 -6.78 -13.80
CA LEU A 22 2.40 -7.85 -14.42
C LEU A 22 1.19 -8.19 -13.56
N PHE A 23 0.03 -8.35 -14.19
CA PHE A 23 -1.16 -8.88 -13.56
C PHE A 23 -1.59 -10.18 -14.28
N GLU A 24 -1.69 -11.26 -13.51
CA GLU A 24 -2.12 -12.56 -14.02
C GLU A 24 -3.51 -12.90 -13.48
N VAL A 25 -4.38 -13.41 -14.36
CA VAL A 25 -5.61 -14.06 -13.93
C VAL A 25 -5.33 -15.56 -13.81
N THR A 26 -5.44 -16.10 -12.60
CA THR A 26 -5.13 -17.51 -12.34
C THR A 26 -6.34 -18.42 -12.38
N VAL A 27 -7.51 -17.91 -11.97
CA VAL A 27 -8.77 -18.66 -11.95
C VAL A 27 -9.91 -17.75 -12.40
N ARG A 28 -10.83 -18.28 -13.19
CA ARG A 28 -12.09 -17.61 -13.56
C ARG A 28 -13.27 -18.50 -13.23
N ASP A 29 -14.33 -17.84 -12.73
CA ASP A 29 -15.65 -18.43 -12.55
C ASP A 29 -16.71 -17.37 -12.92
N GLY A 30 -17.25 -17.44 -14.11
CA GLY A 30 -18.12 -16.40 -14.65
C GLY A 30 -17.41 -15.04 -14.73
N ARG A 31 -17.92 -14.06 -14.00
CA ARG A 31 -17.30 -12.72 -13.87
C ARG A 31 -16.30 -12.63 -12.71
N ALA A 32 -16.30 -13.61 -11.82
CA ALA A 32 -15.33 -13.68 -10.73
C ALA A 32 -13.97 -14.13 -11.25
N ARG A 33 -12.91 -13.64 -10.60
CA ARG A 33 -11.55 -14.07 -10.91
C ARG A 33 -10.64 -13.99 -9.70
N LEU A 34 -9.68 -14.87 -9.66
CA LEU A 34 -8.50 -14.75 -8.81
C LEU A 34 -7.32 -14.31 -9.67
N GLY A 35 -6.45 -13.52 -9.11
CA GLY A 35 -5.29 -13.04 -9.84
C GLY A 35 -4.08 -12.82 -8.96
N LYS A 36 -2.98 -12.45 -9.60
CA LYS A 36 -1.72 -12.10 -8.95
C LYS A 36 -1.20 -10.81 -9.55
N LEU A 37 -0.99 -9.81 -8.70
CA LEU A 37 -0.32 -8.56 -9.07
C LEU A 37 1.14 -8.63 -8.63
N HIS A 38 2.04 -8.54 -9.58
CA HIS A 38 3.47 -8.58 -9.33
C HIS A 38 4.00 -7.19 -8.99
N THR A 39 4.59 -7.04 -7.80
CA THR A 39 5.21 -5.79 -7.34
C THR A 39 6.63 -6.05 -6.87
N LYS A 40 7.44 -5.00 -6.78
CA LYS A 40 8.81 -5.12 -6.24
C LYS A 40 8.87 -5.67 -4.82
N HIS A 41 7.78 -5.51 -4.07
CA HIS A 41 7.68 -5.95 -2.68
C HIS A 41 6.93 -7.27 -2.51
N GLY A 42 6.75 -8.00 -3.59
CA GLY A 42 6.12 -9.30 -3.62
C GLY A 42 4.88 -9.36 -4.51
N ILE A 43 4.31 -10.54 -4.60
CA ILE A 43 3.11 -10.81 -5.39
C ILE A 43 1.89 -10.69 -4.50
N LEU A 44 0.97 -9.82 -4.87
CA LEU A 44 -0.31 -9.65 -4.19
C LEU A 44 -1.36 -10.53 -4.83
N THR A 45 -1.93 -11.46 -4.05
CA THR A 45 -3.08 -12.26 -4.50
C THR A 45 -4.34 -11.41 -4.46
N THR A 46 -5.09 -11.41 -5.54
CA THR A 46 -6.36 -10.67 -5.66
C THR A 46 -7.55 -11.62 -5.77
N PRO A 47 -8.75 -11.21 -5.30
CA PRO A 47 -9.05 -9.91 -4.69
C PRO A 47 -8.34 -9.69 -3.36
N ALA A 48 -8.00 -8.44 -3.06
CA ALA A 48 -7.30 -8.07 -1.84
C ALA A 48 -7.93 -6.83 -1.20
N LEU A 49 -7.94 -6.79 0.12
CA LEU A 49 -8.28 -5.60 0.88
C LEU A 49 -6.99 -4.85 1.25
N LEU A 50 -6.96 -3.56 0.93
CA LEU A 50 -5.87 -2.68 1.31
C LEU A 50 -6.39 -1.68 2.36
N PRO A 51 -6.18 -1.93 3.64
CA PRO A 51 -6.55 -0.98 4.69
C PRO A 51 -5.84 0.35 4.50
N VAL A 52 -6.54 1.44 4.84
CA VAL A 52 -6.00 2.80 4.73
C VAL A 52 -5.14 3.13 5.94
N ILE A 53 -3.95 3.65 5.69
CA ILE A 53 -3.08 4.22 6.72
C ILE A 53 -2.91 5.71 6.47
N ASN A 54 -3.24 6.51 7.50
CA ASN A 54 -2.85 7.91 7.53
C ASN A 54 -1.40 8.00 8.01
N PRO A 55 -0.46 8.45 7.19
CA PRO A 55 0.96 8.44 7.56
C PRO A 55 1.31 9.43 8.68
N ASN A 56 0.43 10.39 8.93
CA ASN A 56 0.60 11.40 9.99
C ASN A 56 -0.06 11.01 11.32
N ILE A 57 -1.18 10.29 11.26
CA ILE A 57 -1.94 9.86 12.44
C ILE A 57 -2.06 8.34 12.41
N ARG A 58 -1.18 7.67 13.15
CA ARG A 58 -1.05 6.22 13.14
C ARG A 58 -1.67 5.61 14.39
N THR A 59 -2.95 5.28 14.31
CA THR A 59 -3.65 4.59 15.41
C THR A 59 -3.08 3.18 15.61
N ILE A 60 -2.83 2.49 14.52
CA ILE A 60 -2.11 1.21 14.49
C ILE A 60 -0.90 1.42 13.58
N GLU A 61 0.29 1.09 14.07
CA GLU A 61 1.50 1.20 13.26
C GLU A 61 1.48 0.19 12.08
N PRO A 62 1.92 0.60 10.89
CA PRO A 62 1.95 -0.31 9.74
C PRO A 62 2.76 -1.58 10.00
N ARG A 63 3.85 -1.50 10.73
CA ARG A 63 4.64 -2.68 11.12
C ARG A 63 3.81 -3.65 11.97
N GLU A 64 2.97 -3.16 12.86
CA GLU A 64 2.08 -3.97 13.68
C GLU A 64 1.00 -4.65 12.81
N MET A 65 0.51 -3.96 11.79
CA MET A 65 -0.42 -4.55 10.82
C MET A 65 0.18 -5.77 10.13
N TRP A 66 1.46 -5.69 9.79
CA TRP A 66 2.19 -6.82 9.23
C TRP A 66 2.44 -7.93 10.25
N ASP A 67 3.07 -7.57 11.36
CA ASP A 67 3.56 -8.54 12.36
C ASP A 67 2.44 -9.20 13.13
N ARG A 68 1.41 -8.45 13.52
CA ARG A 68 0.36 -8.89 14.43
C ARG A 68 -0.92 -9.30 13.72
N TYR A 69 -1.33 -8.54 12.71
CA TYR A 69 -2.63 -8.74 12.06
C TYR A 69 -2.54 -9.43 10.71
N GLY A 70 -1.34 -9.73 10.22
CA GLY A 70 -1.17 -10.47 8.98
C GLY A 70 -1.62 -9.72 7.72
N ILE A 71 -1.57 -8.39 7.74
CA ILE A 71 -2.00 -7.56 6.63
C ILE A 71 -0.84 -7.37 5.65
N GLY A 72 -0.96 -7.98 4.46
CA GLY A 72 0.09 -8.01 3.45
C GLY A 72 0.11 -6.85 2.46
N ALA A 73 -0.91 -6.01 2.48
CA ALA A 73 -1.01 -4.83 1.61
C ALA A 73 -1.75 -3.71 2.31
N LEU A 74 -1.42 -2.47 2.01
CA LEU A 74 -2.13 -1.30 2.50
C LEU A 74 -2.14 -0.17 1.47
N ILE A 75 -3.01 0.80 1.70
CA ILE A 75 -3.05 2.04 0.93
C ILE A 75 -2.79 3.23 1.84
N THR A 76 -1.98 4.16 1.40
CA THR A 76 -1.73 5.43 2.06
C THR A 76 -1.98 6.60 1.12
N ASN A 77 -1.83 7.82 1.60
CA ASN A 77 -2.21 9.01 0.86
C ASN A 77 -0.99 9.88 0.55
N SER A 78 -0.72 10.08 -0.73
CA SER A 78 0.42 10.89 -1.17
C SER A 78 0.27 12.38 -0.85
N TYR A 79 -0.97 12.89 -0.83
CA TYR A 79 -1.24 14.28 -0.46
C TYR A 79 -0.81 14.58 0.99
N ILE A 80 -1.18 13.68 1.93
CA ILE A 80 -0.82 13.82 3.34
C ILE A 80 0.70 13.78 3.52
N ILE A 81 1.37 12.87 2.82
CA ILE A 81 2.85 12.79 2.85
C ILE A 81 3.46 14.10 2.34
N ARG A 82 2.97 14.61 1.23
CA ARG A 82 3.48 15.85 0.62
C ARG A 82 3.26 17.07 1.50
N LYS A 83 2.13 17.15 2.20
CA LYS A 83 1.79 18.30 3.05
C LYS A 83 2.61 18.41 4.33
N HIS A 84 3.21 17.34 4.78
CA HIS A 84 4.03 17.31 5.98
C HIS A 84 5.50 17.21 5.60
N PRO A 85 6.30 18.29 5.74
CA PRO A 85 7.69 18.32 5.28
C PRO A 85 8.54 17.17 5.82
N GLU A 86 8.36 16.79 7.08
CA GLU A 86 9.09 15.68 7.70
C GLU A 86 8.80 14.35 7.01
N LEU A 87 7.52 14.09 6.68
CA LEU A 87 7.10 12.89 5.97
C LEU A 87 7.60 12.91 4.52
N SER A 88 7.47 14.05 3.87
CA SER A 88 7.90 14.24 2.49
C SER A 88 9.40 14.01 2.33
N ASP A 89 10.20 14.62 3.19
CA ASP A 89 11.66 14.49 3.16
C ASP A 89 12.11 13.04 3.34
N LYS A 90 11.51 12.34 4.29
CA LYS A 90 11.81 10.93 4.53
C LYS A 90 11.34 10.03 3.37
N ALA A 91 10.15 10.28 2.84
CA ALA A 91 9.63 9.50 1.70
C ALA A 91 10.51 9.67 0.45
N VAL A 92 10.97 10.89 0.17
CA VAL A 92 11.86 11.17 -0.97
C VAL A 92 13.23 10.54 -0.77
N LYS A 93 13.77 10.60 0.44
CA LYS A 93 15.09 10.09 0.75
C LYS A 93 15.14 8.57 0.83
N ASP A 94 14.21 7.97 1.56
CA ASP A 94 14.28 6.56 1.96
C ASP A 94 13.16 5.71 1.35
N GLY A 95 12.16 6.32 0.73
CA GLY A 95 11.00 5.65 0.16
C GLY A 95 9.84 5.48 1.12
N VAL A 96 8.67 5.17 0.57
CA VAL A 96 7.41 5.03 1.34
C VAL A 96 7.45 3.84 2.30
N HIS A 97 8.07 2.74 1.91
CA HIS A 97 8.19 1.56 2.77
C HIS A 97 9.01 1.85 4.03
N ALA A 98 10.09 2.61 3.88
CA ALA A 98 10.89 3.05 5.03
C ALA A 98 10.15 4.07 5.90
N LEU A 99 9.41 5.00 5.27
CA LEU A 99 8.58 5.96 5.99
C LEU A 99 7.56 5.26 6.89
N LEU A 100 6.91 4.22 6.38
CA LEU A 100 5.88 3.49 7.09
C LEU A 100 6.43 2.36 7.98
N ASP A 101 7.70 2.00 7.81
CA ASP A 101 8.27 0.77 8.39
C ASP A 101 7.40 -0.45 8.08
N TYR A 102 7.09 -0.64 6.79
CA TYR A 102 6.19 -1.67 6.32
C TYR A 102 6.79 -2.43 5.14
N PRO A 103 6.92 -3.77 5.22
CA PRO A 103 7.58 -4.56 4.19
C PRO A 103 6.66 -5.03 3.06
N GLY A 104 5.35 -4.90 3.21
CA GLY A 104 4.37 -5.42 2.27
C GLY A 104 4.12 -4.53 1.06
N VAL A 105 3.06 -4.84 0.33
CA VAL A 105 2.63 -4.06 -0.84
C VAL A 105 1.99 -2.77 -0.41
N VAL A 106 2.43 -1.65 -0.96
CA VAL A 106 1.88 -0.32 -0.68
C VAL A 106 1.33 0.28 -1.96
N MET A 107 0.09 0.72 -1.89
CA MET A 107 -0.54 1.60 -2.88
C MET A 107 -0.59 3.02 -2.33
N THR A 108 -0.29 4.00 -3.14
CA THR A 108 -0.46 5.41 -2.78
C THR A 108 -1.65 5.99 -3.53
N ASP A 109 -2.61 6.53 -2.78
CA ASP A 109 -3.71 7.31 -3.34
C ASP A 109 -3.21 8.71 -3.72
N SER A 110 -3.74 9.26 -4.81
CA SER A 110 -3.32 10.56 -5.34
C SER A 110 -3.63 11.74 -4.42
N GLY A 111 -4.66 11.62 -3.59
CA GLY A 111 -5.13 12.72 -2.76
C GLY A 111 -5.83 13.84 -3.54
N THR A 112 -6.36 13.56 -4.72
CA THR A 112 -7.07 14.54 -5.55
C THR A 112 -8.25 15.16 -4.83
N PHE A 113 -9.00 14.36 -4.07
CA PHE A 113 -10.14 14.85 -3.29
C PHE A 113 -9.69 15.82 -2.19
N GLN A 114 -8.64 15.50 -1.45
CA GLN A 114 -8.08 16.37 -0.42
C GLN A 114 -7.55 17.67 -1.02
N ALA A 115 -6.86 17.60 -2.16
CA ALA A 115 -6.39 18.78 -2.87
C ALA A 115 -7.55 19.70 -3.26
N TYR A 116 -8.65 19.14 -3.74
CA TYR A 116 -9.86 19.89 -4.08
C TYR A 116 -10.49 20.55 -2.85
N VAL A 117 -10.72 19.79 -1.77
CA VAL A 117 -11.41 20.26 -0.56
C VAL A 117 -10.61 21.33 0.17
N TYR A 118 -9.29 21.21 0.20
CA TYR A 118 -8.41 22.17 0.90
C TYR A 118 -7.92 23.32 0.02
N GLY A 119 -8.41 23.43 -1.20
CA GLY A 119 -8.10 24.56 -2.08
C GLY A 119 -6.69 24.54 -2.70
N ASP A 120 -6.02 23.42 -2.66
CA ASP A 120 -4.68 23.24 -3.27
C ASP A 120 -4.75 22.94 -4.78
N ILE A 121 -5.75 23.49 -5.47
CA ILE A 121 -6.05 23.18 -6.87
C ILE A 121 -5.16 23.95 -7.85
N ASP A 122 -4.13 24.61 -7.42
CA ASP A 122 -3.03 24.96 -8.31
C ASP A 122 -2.16 23.73 -8.60
N VAL A 123 -2.80 22.63 -8.77
CA VAL A 123 -2.21 21.53 -9.50
C VAL A 123 -2.33 21.98 -10.95
N GLY A 124 -1.31 22.66 -11.42
CA GLY A 124 -1.13 22.80 -12.85
C GLY A 124 -1.27 21.40 -13.40
N VAL A 125 -2.32 21.18 -14.19
CA VAL A 125 -2.36 20.05 -15.08
C VAL A 125 -1.23 20.36 -16.05
N ASP A 126 -0.04 19.90 -15.72
CA ASP A 126 1.03 19.85 -16.68
C ASP A 126 0.56 18.86 -17.73
N GLU A 127 0.17 19.43 -18.82
CA GLU A 127 -0.17 18.74 -20.05
C GLU A 127 1.00 17.87 -20.53
#